data_a507feeb04d2d4916afc957cb4b1a806
#
_entry.id   a507feeb04d2d4916afc957cb4b1a806
#
_cell.length_a   1.000
_cell.length_b   1.000
_cell.length_c   1.000
_cell.angle_alpha   90.00
_cell.angle_beta   90.00
_cell.angle_gamma   90.00
#
_symmetry.space_group_name_H-M   'P 1'
#
loop_
_entity.id
_entity.type
_entity.pdbx_description
1 polymer ?
#
loop_
_entity_poly.entity_id
_entity_poly.type
_entity_poly.pdbx_seq_one_letter_code
_entity_poly.pdbx_strand_id
1 'polypeptide(L)'
;MRPKKLNQNKGSELLRKLMTERNYLILGVDGGGTQSRARLCAYSGRLLADAVSGPANLRLGTEASFSSVLDAARQCLKDAGMAQQNLSRIVACLALAGASEPGQLEAAKRHRHPFRAAVITTDAHAACLGAHDGKDGGVIIAGTGAVAWALLKGKTYRIGGWGLPISDEGSGAWIGSEALRRVLWAHDGRIAWTPLLRELVADFSDDPHAIVSWTAAASPREFGAFAPRVADYARGGDPVAIELMRTAAAHIDSLAARLMALGAPQLALVGGFAGALRPWLAQQTTSQLVQPAGDAVQGALTLARATAQSLQDVA
;
A
#
# COMPACT_ATOMS: atom_id res chain seq x y z
N MET A 1 20.70 -64.90 -1.39
CA MET A 1 20.56 -63.44 -1.68
C MET A 1 19.09 -63.07 -1.64
N ARG A 2 18.64 -62.27 -0.68
CA ARG A 2 17.26 -61.76 -0.59
C ARG A 2 17.22 -60.42 -1.34
N PRO A 3 16.24 -60.15 -2.21
CA PRO A 3 16.11 -58.86 -2.89
C PRO A 3 15.76 -57.75 -1.89
N LYS A 4 16.45 -56.60 -1.96
CA LYS A 4 16.19 -55.40 -1.22
C LYS A 4 14.77 -54.89 -1.57
N LYS A 5 13.84 -54.83 -0.61
CA LYS A 5 12.58 -54.15 -0.75
C LYS A 5 12.85 -52.69 -1.07
N LEU A 6 12.65 -52.26 -2.31
CA LEU A 6 12.66 -50.85 -2.72
C LEU A 6 11.53 -50.13 -1.96
N ASN A 7 11.88 -48.98 -1.44
CA ASN A 7 11.13 -48.13 -0.52
C ASN A 7 9.88 -47.57 -1.20
N GLN A 8 8.78 -48.35 -1.26
CA GLN A 8 7.47 -47.92 -1.81
C GLN A 8 6.85 -46.71 -1.06
N ASN A 9 7.29 -46.44 0.18
CA ASN A 9 6.84 -45.32 0.98
C ASN A 9 7.33 -43.95 0.47
N LYS A 10 8.56 -43.87 -0.05
CA LYS A 10 9.09 -42.59 -0.57
C LYS A 10 8.41 -42.18 -1.87
N GLY A 11 7.98 -43.12 -2.71
CA GLY A 11 7.26 -42.83 -3.94
C GLY A 11 5.81 -42.33 -3.68
N SER A 12 5.13 -42.94 -2.69
CA SER A 12 3.78 -42.53 -2.31
C SER A 12 3.75 -41.17 -1.57
N GLU A 13 4.79 -40.87 -0.79
CA GLU A 13 4.94 -39.61 -0.09
C GLU A 13 5.31 -38.48 -1.07
N LEU A 14 6.17 -38.73 -2.05
CA LEU A 14 6.49 -37.81 -3.13
C LEU A 14 5.26 -37.53 -4.02
N LEU A 15 4.49 -38.57 -4.38
CA LEU A 15 3.22 -38.41 -5.13
C LEU A 15 2.16 -37.67 -4.33
N ARG A 16 2.03 -37.94 -3.03
CA ARG A 16 1.14 -37.16 -2.13
C ARG A 16 1.58 -35.70 -2.08
N LYS A 17 2.88 -35.44 -1.92
CA LYS A 17 3.44 -34.08 -1.91
C LYS A 17 3.21 -33.36 -3.24
N LEU A 18 3.45 -34.02 -4.38
CA LEU A 18 3.17 -33.49 -5.71
C LEU A 18 1.66 -33.28 -6.00
N MET A 19 0.80 -34.13 -5.45
CA MET A 19 -0.66 -33.95 -5.57
C MET A 19 -1.20 -32.83 -4.67
N THR A 20 -0.57 -32.60 -3.49
CA THR A 20 -0.92 -31.50 -2.58
C THR A 20 -0.36 -30.17 -3.11
N GLU A 21 0.86 -30.15 -3.64
CA GLU A 21 1.46 -28.96 -4.27
C GLU A 21 0.65 -28.44 -5.47
N ARG A 22 -0.07 -29.34 -6.18
CA ARG A 22 -0.93 -28.96 -7.31
C ARG A 22 -2.27 -28.35 -6.91
N ASN A 23 -2.61 -28.26 -5.62
CA ASN A 23 -3.97 -27.96 -5.21
C ASN A 23 -4.22 -26.54 -4.68
N TYR A 24 -3.19 -25.80 -4.29
CA TYR A 24 -3.35 -24.43 -3.81
C TYR A 24 -3.31 -23.40 -4.93
N LEU A 25 -4.12 -22.38 -4.78
CA LEU A 25 -4.05 -21.12 -5.52
C LEU A 25 -3.53 -20.06 -4.56
N ILE A 26 -2.68 -19.18 -5.03
CA ILE A 26 -2.06 -18.13 -4.24
C ILE A 26 -2.63 -16.79 -4.65
N LEU A 27 -3.21 -16.07 -3.71
CA LEU A 27 -3.82 -14.75 -3.94
C LEU A 27 -3.09 -13.70 -3.12
N GLY A 28 -2.55 -12.70 -3.77
CA GLY A 28 -2.09 -11.46 -3.14
C GLY A 28 -3.11 -10.35 -3.36
N VAL A 29 -3.47 -9.64 -2.29
CA VAL A 29 -4.38 -8.48 -2.36
C VAL A 29 -3.71 -7.27 -1.73
N ASP A 30 -3.70 -6.15 -2.44
CA ASP A 30 -3.33 -4.81 -1.98
C ASP A 30 -4.61 -3.98 -1.88
N GLY A 31 -5.11 -3.80 -0.67
CA GLY A 31 -6.37 -3.13 -0.36
C GLY A 31 -6.17 -1.71 0.14
N GLY A 32 -6.40 -0.75 -0.75
CA GLY A 32 -6.28 0.68 -0.46
C GLY A 32 -7.61 1.37 -0.13
N GLY A 33 -7.54 2.66 0.14
CA GLY A 33 -8.72 3.49 0.46
C GLY A 33 -9.61 3.84 -0.74
N THR A 34 -9.15 3.56 -1.96
CA THR A 34 -9.87 3.93 -3.20
C THR A 34 -10.26 2.70 -4.00
N GLN A 35 -9.36 1.75 -4.09
CA GLN A 35 -9.50 0.49 -4.83
C GLN A 35 -8.64 -0.58 -4.19
N SER A 36 -8.92 -1.83 -4.50
CA SER A 36 -8.08 -2.97 -4.21
C SER A 36 -7.58 -3.61 -5.49
N ARG A 37 -6.35 -4.13 -5.45
CA ARG A 37 -5.74 -4.89 -6.55
C ARG A 37 -5.48 -6.31 -6.06
N ALA A 38 -5.81 -7.28 -6.87
CA ALA A 38 -5.59 -8.69 -6.57
C ALA A 38 -4.84 -9.37 -7.71
N ARG A 39 -3.98 -10.31 -7.36
CA ARG A 39 -3.25 -11.17 -8.31
C ARG A 39 -3.38 -12.61 -7.89
N LEU A 40 -3.91 -13.45 -8.78
CA LEU A 40 -4.06 -14.88 -8.60
C LEU A 40 -2.93 -15.61 -9.34
N CYS A 41 -2.23 -16.48 -8.63
CA CYS A 41 -1.18 -17.33 -9.18
C CYS A 41 -1.47 -18.79 -8.87
N ALA A 42 -0.97 -19.69 -9.73
CA ALA A 42 -0.79 -21.09 -9.38
C ALA A 42 0.27 -21.19 -8.26
N TYR A 43 0.28 -22.28 -7.50
CA TYR A 43 1.31 -22.52 -6.48
C TYR A 43 2.74 -22.47 -7.06
N SER A 44 2.93 -22.93 -8.30
CA SER A 44 4.21 -22.83 -9.03
C SER A 44 4.70 -21.40 -9.30
N GLY A 45 3.87 -20.40 -9.05
CA GLY A 45 4.18 -19.00 -9.32
C GLY A 45 3.67 -18.47 -10.66
N ARG A 46 3.12 -19.32 -11.53
CA ARG A 46 2.55 -18.87 -12.80
C ARG A 46 1.36 -17.95 -12.55
N LEU A 47 1.39 -16.75 -13.11
CA LEU A 47 0.26 -15.82 -13.11
C LEU A 47 -0.95 -16.44 -13.80
N LEU A 48 -2.10 -16.32 -13.19
CA LEU A 48 -3.38 -16.78 -13.73
C LEU A 48 -4.29 -15.61 -14.11
N ALA A 49 -4.42 -14.61 -13.24
CA ALA A 49 -5.22 -13.41 -13.48
C ALA A 49 -4.84 -12.27 -12.52
N ASP A 50 -5.14 -11.05 -12.95
CA ASP A 50 -5.14 -9.83 -12.12
C ASP A 50 -6.56 -9.26 -12.11
N ALA A 51 -6.96 -8.62 -11.00
CA ALA A 51 -8.25 -7.94 -10.89
C ALA A 51 -8.15 -6.67 -10.06
N VAL A 52 -9.06 -5.74 -10.31
CA VAL A 52 -9.28 -4.54 -9.51
C VAL A 52 -10.72 -4.54 -9.02
N SER A 53 -10.92 -4.12 -7.76
CA SER A 53 -12.23 -4.00 -7.14
C SER A 53 -12.32 -2.72 -6.31
N GLY A 54 -13.43 -2.55 -5.58
CA GLY A 54 -13.68 -1.43 -4.70
C GLY A 54 -12.63 -1.25 -3.59
N PRO A 55 -12.76 -0.23 -2.74
CA PRO A 55 -11.85 0.02 -1.64
C PRO A 55 -11.87 -1.14 -0.64
N ALA A 56 -10.69 -1.48 -0.11
CA ALA A 56 -10.52 -2.46 0.95
C ALA A 56 -9.69 -1.86 2.09
N ASN A 57 -10.26 -0.86 2.75
CA ASN A 57 -9.70 -0.17 3.90
C ASN A 57 -10.54 -0.50 5.12
N LEU A 58 -9.94 -1.08 6.15
CA LEU A 58 -10.63 -1.54 7.35
C LEU A 58 -11.32 -0.41 8.12
N ARG A 59 -10.91 0.85 7.94
CA ARG A 59 -11.61 2.02 8.48
C ARG A 59 -13.01 2.23 7.88
N LEU A 60 -13.27 1.71 6.67
CA LEU A 60 -14.59 1.72 6.03
C LEU A 60 -15.50 0.59 6.52
N GLY A 61 -14.99 -0.26 7.42
CA GLY A 61 -15.65 -1.43 7.97
C GLY A 61 -15.08 -2.73 7.40
N THR A 62 -14.99 -3.74 8.27
CA THR A 62 -14.45 -5.05 7.92
C THR A 62 -15.28 -5.75 6.84
N GLU A 63 -16.61 -5.71 6.96
CA GLU A 63 -17.53 -6.34 5.98
C GLU A 63 -17.36 -5.75 4.58
N ALA A 64 -17.37 -4.42 4.44
CA ALA A 64 -17.19 -3.73 3.17
C ALA A 64 -15.82 -4.05 2.54
N SER A 65 -14.75 -4.08 3.36
CA SER A 65 -13.40 -4.42 2.90
C SER A 65 -13.31 -5.84 2.38
N PHE A 66 -13.91 -6.81 3.10
CA PHE A 66 -13.93 -8.21 2.65
C PHE A 66 -14.83 -8.44 1.44
N SER A 67 -15.92 -7.68 1.29
CA SER A 67 -16.72 -7.71 0.05
C SER A 67 -15.87 -7.36 -1.16
N SER A 68 -15.12 -6.25 -1.11
CA SER A 68 -14.21 -5.85 -2.20
C SER A 68 -13.12 -6.88 -2.47
N VAL A 69 -12.53 -7.47 -1.41
CA VAL A 69 -11.55 -8.57 -1.54
C VAL A 69 -12.14 -9.79 -2.24
N LEU A 70 -13.35 -10.19 -1.85
CA LEU A 70 -14.04 -11.35 -2.45
C LEU A 70 -14.42 -11.08 -3.90
N ASP A 71 -14.84 -9.88 -4.23
CA ASP A 71 -15.17 -9.50 -5.60
C ASP A 71 -13.94 -9.56 -6.50
N ALA A 72 -12.78 -9.05 -6.02
CA ALA A 72 -11.51 -9.18 -6.74
C ALA A 72 -11.09 -10.65 -6.91
N ALA A 73 -11.23 -11.48 -5.86
CA ALA A 73 -10.89 -12.91 -5.94
C ALA A 73 -11.79 -13.66 -6.91
N ARG A 74 -13.10 -13.37 -6.91
CA ARG A 74 -14.07 -13.95 -7.86
C ARG A 74 -13.78 -13.54 -9.29
N GLN A 75 -13.43 -12.27 -9.51
CA GLN A 75 -13.05 -11.79 -10.83
C GLN A 75 -11.78 -12.50 -11.33
N CYS A 76 -10.74 -12.63 -10.49
CA CYS A 76 -9.55 -13.40 -10.83
C CYS A 76 -9.88 -14.86 -11.22
N LEU A 77 -10.75 -15.56 -10.48
CA LEU A 77 -11.15 -16.92 -10.84
C LEU A 77 -11.88 -16.96 -12.18
N LYS A 78 -12.79 -16.02 -12.42
CA LYS A 78 -13.52 -15.92 -13.69
C LYS A 78 -12.57 -15.72 -14.87
N ASP A 79 -11.62 -14.79 -14.75
CA ASP A 79 -10.67 -14.47 -15.81
C ASP A 79 -9.67 -15.60 -16.05
N ALA A 80 -9.38 -16.40 -15.00
CA ALA A 80 -8.61 -17.62 -15.11
C ALA A 80 -9.40 -18.84 -15.66
N GLY A 81 -10.69 -18.69 -16.02
CA GLY A 81 -11.57 -19.76 -16.47
C GLY A 81 -11.91 -20.80 -15.38
N MET A 82 -11.86 -20.39 -14.10
CA MET A 82 -12.05 -21.27 -12.95
C MET A 82 -13.40 -21.04 -12.29
N ALA A 83 -14.00 -22.11 -11.78
CA ALA A 83 -15.28 -22.03 -11.06
C ALA A 83 -15.11 -21.40 -9.67
N GLN A 84 -16.17 -20.74 -9.17
CA GLN A 84 -16.16 -20.02 -7.89
C GLN A 84 -15.88 -20.90 -6.66
N GLN A 85 -16.19 -22.19 -6.71
CA GLN A 85 -15.86 -23.14 -5.65
C GLN A 85 -14.34 -23.25 -5.40
N ASN A 86 -13.50 -22.83 -6.35
CA ASN A 86 -12.05 -22.77 -6.16
C ASN A 86 -11.59 -21.73 -5.14
N LEU A 87 -12.49 -20.85 -4.63
CA LEU A 87 -12.19 -19.98 -3.47
C LEU A 87 -11.66 -20.79 -2.28
N SER A 88 -12.18 -21.99 -2.03
CA SER A 88 -11.74 -22.88 -0.95
C SER A 88 -10.33 -23.48 -1.15
N ARG A 89 -9.71 -23.27 -2.31
CA ARG A 89 -8.33 -23.67 -2.61
C ARG A 89 -7.35 -22.51 -2.49
N ILE A 90 -7.85 -21.29 -2.34
CA ILE A 90 -7.01 -20.08 -2.27
C ILE A 90 -6.37 -19.97 -0.90
N VAL A 91 -5.05 -19.81 -0.86
CA VAL A 91 -4.32 -19.25 0.27
C VAL A 91 -4.05 -17.78 -0.07
N ALA A 92 -4.59 -16.88 0.73
CA ALA A 92 -4.58 -15.45 0.48
C ALA A 92 -3.66 -14.70 1.44
N CYS A 93 -3.05 -13.62 0.97
CA CYS A 93 -2.58 -12.53 1.82
C CYS A 93 -3.38 -11.27 1.50
N LEU A 94 -4.01 -10.71 2.51
CA LEU A 94 -4.81 -9.51 2.46
C LEU A 94 -4.01 -8.38 3.10
N ALA A 95 -3.34 -7.59 2.28
CA ALA A 95 -2.61 -6.40 2.70
C ALA A 95 -3.59 -5.21 2.67
N LEU A 96 -4.11 -4.84 3.85
CA LEU A 96 -5.24 -3.92 3.95
C LEU A 96 -4.84 -2.61 4.62
N ALA A 97 -5.22 -1.49 4.01
CA ALA A 97 -5.15 -0.19 4.67
C ALA A 97 -5.99 -0.23 5.98
N GLY A 98 -5.51 0.45 7.03
CA GLY A 98 -6.14 0.40 8.35
C GLY A 98 -5.75 -0.81 9.21
N ALA A 99 -5.12 -1.85 8.68
CA ALA A 99 -4.67 -3.02 9.44
C ALA A 99 -3.56 -2.71 10.47
N SER A 100 -3.01 -1.51 10.47
CA SER A 100 -2.09 -1.04 11.50
C SER A 100 -2.78 -0.69 12.83
N GLU A 101 -4.10 -0.59 12.86
CA GLU A 101 -4.90 -0.35 14.05
C GLU A 101 -5.27 -1.69 14.72
N PRO A 102 -4.85 -1.95 15.99
CA PRO A 102 -5.00 -3.26 16.62
C PRO A 102 -6.45 -3.77 16.61
N GLY A 103 -7.42 -2.92 16.89
CA GLY A 103 -8.85 -3.30 16.88
C GLY A 103 -9.35 -3.71 15.50
N GLN A 104 -8.92 -3.02 14.45
CA GLN A 104 -9.29 -3.33 13.05
C GLN A 104 -8.64 -4.63 12.58
N LEU A 105 -7.36 -4.82 12.90
CA LEU A 105 -6.64 -6.05 12.56
C LEU A 105 -7.30 -7.27 13.21
N GLU A 106 -7.63 -7.20 14.49
CA GLU A 106 -8.27 -8.31 15.21
C GLU A 106 -9.70 -8.58 14.73
N ALA A 107 -10.45 -7.55 14.34
CA ALA A 107 -11.75 -7.72 13.71
C ALA A 107 -11.62 -8.43 12.35
N ALA A 108 -10.65 -8.01 11.53
CA ALA A 108 -10.38 -8.63 10.24
C ALA A 108 -9.94 -10.10 10.37
N LYS A 109 -9.07 -10.44 11.34
CA LYS A 109 -8.64 -11.83 11.57
C LYS A 109 -9.78 -12.75 12.00
N ARG A 110 -10.79 -12.23 12.68
CA ARG A 110 -11.98 -12.99 13.11
C ARG A 110 -13.06 -13.09 12.04
N HIS A 111 -12.95 -12.29 10.99
CA HIS A 111 -13.94 -12.29 9.92
C HIS A 111 -13.93 -13.61 9.15
N ARG A 112 -15.12 -14.15 8.89
CA ARG A 112 -15.28 -15.41 8.12
C ARG A 112 -15.05 -15.17 6.64
N HIS A 113 -14.29 -16.04 6.00
CA HIS A 113 -13.97 -15.98 4.59
C HIS A 113 -13.96 -17.38 3.97
N PRO A 114 -14.21 -17.53 2.64
CA PRO A 114 -14.24 -18.81 1.96
C PRO A 114 -12.87 -19.36 1.57
N PHE A 115 -11.78 -18.63 1.82
CA PHE A 115 -10.42 -19.06 1.47
C PHE A 115 -9.96 -20.22 2.33
N ARG A 116 -9.07 -21.07 1.79
CA ARG A 116 -8.41 -22.15 2.56
C ARG A 116 -7.70 -21.62 3.78
N ALA A 117 -6.98 -20.51 3.61
CA ALA A 117 -6.35 -19.74 4.67
C ALA A 117 -6.18 -18.29 4.20
N ALA A 118 -6.14 -17.37 5.16
CA ALA A 118 -5.77 -15.99 4.89
C ALA A 118 -4.83 -15.46 5.97
N VAL A 119 -3.77 -14.79 5.54
CA VAL A 119 -2.96 -13.92 6.39
C VAL A 119 -3.32 -12.47 6.12
N ILE A 120 -3.51 -11.68 7.18
CA ILE A 120 -3.86 -10.27 7.08
C ILE A 120 -2.66 -9.47 7.56
N THR A 121 -2.28 -8.48 6.77
CA THR A 121 -1.16 -7.57 7.06
C THR A 121 -1.48 -6.15 6.64
N THR A 122 -0.57 -5.21 6.90
CA THR A 122 -0.70 -3.83 6.42
C THR A 122 -0.25 -3.74 4.95
N ASP A 123 -0.85 -2.81 4.21
CA ASP A 123 -0.43 -2.39 2.88
C ASP A 123 1.07 -1.99 2.85
N ALA A 124 1.53 -1.27 3.87
CA ALA A 124 2.93 -0.86 4.01
C ALA A 124 3.89 -2.05 4.17
N HIS A 125 3.51 -3.09 4.93
CA HIS A 125 4.33 -4.29 5.07
C HIS A 125 4.45 -5.04 3.73
N ALA A 126 3.34 -5.22 3.04
CA ALA A 126 3.35 -5.86 1.72
C ALA A 126 4.14 -5.03 0.69
N ALA A 127 4.00 -3.70 0.71
CA ALA A 127 4.80 -2.81 -0.15
C ALA A 127 6.31 -2.96 0.12
N CYS A 128 6.72 -3.06 1.39
CA CYS A 128 8.11 -3.27 1.77
C CYS A 128 8.64 -4.63 1.26
N LEU A 129 7.87 -5.70 1.45
CA LEU A 129 8.24 -7.03 0.95
C LEU A 129 8.33 -7.07 -0.57
N GLY A 130 7.39 -6.44 -1.27
CA GLY A 130 7.41 -6.35 -2.72
C GLY A 130 8.59 -5.54 -3.24
N ALA A 131 8.84 -4.39 -2.63
CA ALA A 131 9.92 -3.49 -3.06
C ALA A 131 11.31 -4.12 -2.93
N HIS A 132 11.53 -5.00 -1.96
CA HIS A 132 12.83 -5.60 -1.65
C HIS A 132 12.89 -7.11 -1.86
N ASP A 133 11.93 -7.70 -2.58
CA ASP A 133 11.86 -9.16 -2.84
C ASP A 133 11.96 -10.00 -1.56
N GLY A 134 11.25 -9.56 -0.51
CA GLY A 134 11.23 -10.19 0.81
C GLY A 134 12.49 -10.01 1.66
N LYS A 135 13.49 -9.25 1.19
CA LYS A 135 14.73 -8.97 1.91
C LYS A 135 14.60 -7.77 2.83
N ASP A 136 15.60 -7.58 3.70
CA ASP A 136 15.72 -6.40 4.55
C ASP A 136 15.78 -5.12 3.72
N GLY A 137 14.98 -4.13 4.11
CA GLY A 137 14.92 -2.83 3.44
C GLY A 137 13.85 -1.94 4.04
N GLY A 138 13.80 -0.70 3.57
CA GLY A 138 12.80 0.28 3.96
C GLY A 138 11.98 0.77 2.77
N VAL A 139 10.70 1.04 2.98
CA VAL A 139 9.82 1.65 1.99
C VAL A 139 9.23 2.94 2.56
N ILE A 140 9.17 3.96 1.74
CA ILE A 140 8.44 5.19 2.01
C ILE A 140 7.29 5.24 1.02
N ILE A 141 6.09 5.25 1.52
CA ILE A 141 4.88 5.34 0.72
C ILE A 141 4.41 6.78 0.77
N ALA A 142 4.41 7.45 -0.38
CA ALA A 142 3.92 8.81 -0.56
C ALA A 142 2.75 8.79 -1.56
N GLY A 143 1.56 8.85 -1.03
CA GLY A 143 0.30 8.85 -1.78
C GLY A 143 -0.67 9.86 -1.20
N THR A 144 -1.94 9.47 -1.00
CA THR A 144 -2.90 10.27 -0.24
C THR A 144 -2.41 10.50 1.20
N GLY A 145 -1.88 9.46 1.87
CA GLY A 145 -1.13 9.56 3.12
C GLY A 145 0.37 9.38 2.90
N ALA A 146 1.17 9.52 3.98
CA ALA A 146 2.60 9.25 3.97
C ALA A 146 3.01 8.39 5.17
N VAL A 147 3.73 7.29 4.91
CA VAL A 147 4.23 6.38 5.93
C VAL A 147 5.56 5.77 5.49
N ALA A 148 6.45 5.58 6.44
CA ALA A 148 7.65 4.78 6.24
C ALA A 148 7.53 3.44 6.98
N TRP A 149 8.04 2.38 6.35
CA TRP A 149 8.04 1.03 6.89
C TRP A 149 9.37 0.34 6.59
N ALA A 150 9.87 -0.45 7.53
CA ALA A 150 11.04 -1.29 7.29
C ALA A 150 10.81 -2.71 7.77
N LEU A 151 11.43 -3.67 7.07
CA LEU A 151 11.68 -5.02 7.54
C LEU A 151 13.19 -5.16 7.73
N LEU A 152 13.62 -5.45 8.97
CA LEU A 152 15.04 -5.56 9.33
C LEU A 152 15.23 -6.75 10.27
N LYS A 153 15.95 -7.78 9.81
CA LYS A 153 16.23 -9.01 10.58
C LYS A 153 14.97 -9.64 11.17
N GLY A 154 13.90 -9.71 10.37
CA GLY A 154 12.61 -10.27 10.77
C GLY A 154 11.75 -9.37 11.67
N LYS A 155 12.22 -8.15 12.00
CA LYS A 155 11.43 -7.15 12.76
C LYS A 155 10.91 -6.07 11.84
N THR A 156 9.69 -5.63 12.11
CA THR A 156 9.04 -4.55 11.36
C THR A 156 9.05 -3.25 12.14
N TYR A 157 9.23 -2.15 11.44
CA TYR A 157 9.23 -0.79 12.00
C TYR A 157 8.31 0.09 11.18
N ARG A 158 7.42 0.83 11.85
CA ARG A 158 6.57 1.85 11.25
C ARG A 158 6.98 3.23 11.75
N ILE A 159 7.03 4.21 10.85
CA ILE A 159 7.33 5.61 11.16
C ILE A 159 6.33 6.49 10.43
N GLY A 160 5.65 7.37 11.16
CA GLY A 160 4.59 8.22 10.61
C GLY A 160 3.33 7.44 10.23
N GLY A 161 2.55 8.03 9.32
CA GLY A 161 1.34 7.40 8.80
C GLY A 161 0.19 7.34 9.80
N TRP A 162 0.11 8.31 10.73
CA TRP A 162 -0.95 8.33 11.75
C TRP A 162 -2.27 8.93 11.22
N GLY A 163 -2.22 9.56 10.07
CA GLY A 163 -3.38 10.13 9.40
C GLY A 163 -3.54 11.63 9.57
N LEU A 164 -4.14 12.28 8.56
CA LEU A 164 -4.56 13.67 8.62
C LEU A 164 -5.68 13.82 9.68
N PRO A 165 -5.76 14.94 10.42
CA PRO A 165 -5.01 16.20 10.23
C PRO A 165 -3.69 16.29 11.01
N ILE A 166 -3.31 15.29 11.81
CA ILE A 166 -2.19 15.39 12.77
C ILE A 166 -0.87 14.88 12.20
N SER A 167 -0.92 14.02 11.19
CA SER A 167 0.24 13.36 10.59
C SER A 167 0.10 13.31 9.07
N ASP A 168 0.82 12.38 8.44
CA ASP A 168 0.91 12.19 6.98
C ASP A 168 1.63 13.36 6.29
N GLU A 169 2.55 14.02 7.00
CA GLU A 169 3.36 15.11 6.47
C GLU A 169 4.11 14.67 5.23
N GLY A 170 4.10 15.50 4.20
CA GLY A 170 4.67 15.19 2.89
C GLY A 170 3.76 14.38 1.96
N SER A 171 2.56 14.00 2.41
CA SER A 171 1.56 13.34 1.57
C SER A 171 0.81 14.30 0.66
N GLY A 172 0.06 13.74 -0.30
CA GLY A 172 -0.85 14.53 -1.12
C GLY A 172 -1.94 15.25 -0.30
N ALA A 173 -2.49 14.58 0.72
CA ALA A 173 -3.51 15.18 1.58
C ALA A 173 -2.93 16.33 2.42
N TRP A 174 -1.73 16.16 2.94
CA TRP A 174 -1.05 17.22 3.67
C TRP A 174 -0.76 18.43 2.77
N ILE A 175 -0.24 18.20 1.55
CA ILE A 175 0.02 19.26 0.57
C ILE A 175 -1.28 20.01 0.22
N GLY A 176 -2.38 19.31 -0.02
CA GLY A 176 -3.67 19.94 -0.33
C GLY A 176 -4.18 20.77 0.82
N SER A 177 -4.10 20.26 2.05
CA SER A 177 -4.48 21.01 3.26
C SER A 177 -3.64 22.28 3.44
N GLU A 178 -2.31 22.18 3.26
CA GLU A 178 -1.40 23.31 3.36
C GLU A 178 -1.60 24.33 2.23
N ALA A 179 -1.95 23.87 1.02
CA ALA A 179 -2.27 24.78 -0.09
C ALA A 179 -3.54 25.61 0.21
N LEU A 180 -4.60 24.98 0.70
CA LEU A 180 -5.80 25.70 1.10
C LEU A 180 -5.53 26.65 2.30
N ARG A 181 -4.68 26.28 3.24
CA ARG A 181 -4.21 27.17 4.30
C ARG A 181 -3.53 28.42 3.75
N ARG A 182 -2.70 28.28 2.68
CA ARG A 182 -2.05 29.41 2.01
C ARG A 182 -3.06 30.31 1.29
N VAL A 183 -4.15 29.76 0.74
CA VAL A 183 -5.26 30.58 0.20
C VAL A 183 -5.81 31.50 1.28
N LEU A 184 -6.13 30.97 2.46
CA LEU A 184 -6.63 31.78 3.58
C LEU A 184 -5.62 32.85 4.03
N TRP A 185 -4.33 32.52 4.07
CA TRP A 185 -3.29 33.51 4.39
C TRP A 185 -3.18 34.62 3.34
N ALA A 186 -3.36 34.31 2.06
CA ALA A 186 -3.39 35.33 1.00
C ALA A 186 -4.64 36.21 1.10
N HIS A 187 -5.79 35.62 1.44
CA HIS A 187 -7.01 36.35 1.71
C HIS A 187 -6.85 37.36 2.89
N ASP A 188 -6.17 36.92 3.95
CA ASP A 188 -5.88 37.78 5.13
C ASP A 188 -4.76 38.80 4.84
N GLY A 189 -4.15 38.82 3.66
CA GLY A 189 -3.04 39.73 3.34
C GLY A 189 -1.70 39.35 4.00
N ARG A 190 -1.57 38.14 4.57
CA ARG A 190 -0.35 37.65 5.22
C ARG A 190 0.73 37.23 4.23
N ILE A 191 0.32 36.81 3.02
CA ILE A 191 1.19 36.50 1.89
C ILE A 191 0.58 37.05 0.60
N ALA A 192 1.43 37.20 -0.43
CA ALA A 192 0.94 37.63 -1.74
C ALA A 192 0.14 36.52 -2.42
N TRP A 193 -0.87 36.91 -3.21
CA TRP A 193 -1.56 36.02 -4.11
C TRP A 193 -0.65 35.54 -5.22
N THR A 194 -0.65 34.22 -5.46
CA THR A 194 0.04 33.59 -6.60
C THR A 194 -0.97 32.98 -7.58
N PRO A 195 -0.56 32.62 -8.79
CA PRO A 195 -1.42 31.93 -9.75
C PRO A 195 -2.06 30.66 -9.18
N LEU A 196 -1.29 29.83 -8.44
CA LEU A 196 -1.82 28.64 -7.74
C LEU A 196 -2.95 29.03 -6.80
N LEU A 197 -2.74 30.00 -5.92
CA LEU A 197 -3.72 30.35 -4.88
C LEU A 197 -5.01 30.91 -5.48
N ARG A 198 -4.90 31.66 -6.58
CA ARG A 198 -6.09 32.17 -7.31
C ARG A 198 -6.90 31.06 -7.95
N GLU A 199 -6.23 30.07 -8.53
CA GLU A 199 -6.92 28.90 -9.09
C GLU A 199 -7.60 28.06 -8.00
N LEU A 200 -6.94 27.87 -6.86
CA LEU A 200 -7.51 27.08 -5.75
C LEU A 200 -8.73 27.77 -5.13
N VAL A 201 -8.73 29.08 -4.93
CA VAL A 201 -9.89 29.79 -4.34
C VAL A 201 -11.08 29.82 -5.32
N ALA A 202 -10.83 29.84 -6.62
CA ALA A 202 -11.89 29.79 -7.64
C ALA A 202 -12.71 28.49 -7.58
N ASP A 203 -12.11 27.35 -7.16
CA ASP A 203 -12.84 26.09 -6.90
C ASP A 203 -13.93 26.27 -5.82
N PHE A 204 -13.82 27.30 -5.00
CA PHE A 204 -14.73 27.66 -3.91
C PHE A 204 -15.48 28.97 -4.20
N SER A 205 -15.65 29.36 -5.46
CA SER A 205 -16.35 30.59 -5.89
C SER A 205 -15.75 31.87 -5.28
N ASP A 206 -14.44 31.90 -5.09
CA ASP A 206 -13.65 32.96 -4.44
C ASP A 206 -14.10 33.29 -3.00
N ASP A 207 -14.79 32.36 -2.32
CA ASP A 207 -15.26 32.51 -0.94
C ASP A 207 -14.37 31.68 0.04
N PRO A 208 -13.60 32.35 0.93
CA PRO A 208 -12.81 31.68 1.95
C PRO A 208 -13.68 30.93 2.99
N HIS A 209 -14.92 31.34 3.23
CA HIS A 209 -15.84 30.62 4.13
C HIS A 209 -16.29 29.29 3.53
N ALA A 210 -16.41 29.19 2.20
CA ALA A 210 -16.70 27.95 1.52
C ALA A 210 -15.56 26.94 1.70
N ILE A 211 -14.29 27.38 1.67
CA ILE A 211 -13.13 26.53 1.99
C ILE A 211 -13.27 25.94 3.40
N VAL A 212 -13.51 26.80 4.41
CA VAL A 212 -13.63 26.37 5.81
C VAL A 212 -14.77 25.36 5.98
N SER A 213 -15.94 25.65 5.39
CA SER A 213 -17.10 24.77 5.45
C SER A 213 -16.81 23.41 4.80
N TRP A 214 -16.14 23.39 3.65
CA TRP A 214 -15.77 22.17 2.95
C TRP A 214 -14.77 21.35 3.76
N THR A 215 -13.75 21.98 4.38
CA THR A 215 -12.72 21.25 5.15
C THR A 215 -13.27 20.51 6.37
N ALA A 216 -14.42 20.93 6.90
CA ALA A 216 -15.05 20.29 8.06
C ALA A 216 -15.51 18.83 7.77
N ALA A 217 -15.80 18.50 6.51
CA ALA A 217 -16.28 17.19 6.10
C ALA A 217 -15.34 16.47 5.11
N ALA A 218 -14.33 17.17 4.59
CA ALA A 218 -13.45 16.67 3.56
C ALA A 218 -12.59 15.50 4.05
N SER A 219 -12.54 14.44 3.25
CA SER A 219 -11.70 13.28 3.47
C SER A 219 -10.24 13.56 3.07
N PRO A 220 -9.25 12.79 3.57
CA PRO A 220 -7.87 12.90 3.12
C PRO A 220 -7.70 12.75 1.59
N ARG A 221 -8.57 11.96 0.94
CA ARG A 221 -8.56 11.81 -0.52
C ARG A 221 -8.93 13.09 -1.24
N GLU A 222 -9.91 13.80 -0.73
CA GLU A 222 -10.36 15.09 -1.32
C GLU A 222 -9.30 16.17 -1.16
N PHE A 223 -8.64 16.24 0.01
CA PHE A 223 -7.46 17.09 0.16
C PHE A 223 -6.34 16.69 -0.82
N GLY A 224 -6.07 15.39 -0.95
CA GLY A 224 -5.04 14.85 -1.85
C GLY A 224 -5.28 15.17 -3.33
N ALA A 225 -6.51 15.45 -3.73
CA ALA A 225 -6.85 15.82 -5.09
C ALA A 225 -6.21 17.15 -5.55
N PHE A 226 -5.84 18.03 -4.62
CA PHE A 226 -5.13 19.28 -4.93
C PHE A 226 -3.63 19.09 -5.19
N ALA A 227 -3.02 18.02 -4.69
CA ALA A 227 -1.57 17.84 -4.73
C ALA A 227 -0.97 17.79 -6.15
N PRO A 228 -1.58 17.14 -7.15
CA PRO A 228 -1.08 17.20 -8.53
C PRO A 228 -0.99 18.63 -9.06
N ARG A 229 -2.01 19.45 -8.80
CA ARG A 229 -2.05 20.87 -9.21
C ARG A 229 -0.91 21.64 -8.55
N VAL A 230 -0.68 21.47 -7.24
CA VAL A 230 0.46 22.08 -6.54
C VAL A 230 1.79 21.68 -7.17
N ALA A 231 1.98 20.39 -7.50
CA ALA A 231 3.19 19.92 -8.15
C ALA A 231 3.39 20.54 -9.55
N ASP A 232 2.30 20.73 -10.32
CA ASP A 232 2.34 21.36 -11.63
C ASP A 232 2.75 22.83 -11.53
N TYR A 233 2.14 23.58 -10.63
CA TYR A 233 2.49 24.97 -10.38
C TYR A 233 3.93 25.14 -9.85
N ALA A 234 4.41 24.20 -9.04
CA ALA A 234 5.80 24.22 -8.59
C ALA A 234 6.78 24.04 -9.75
N ARG A 235 6.46 23.18 -10.71
CA ARG A 235 7.25 23.04 -11.96
C ARG A 235 7.18 24.30 -12.82
N GLY A 236 6.07 25.02 -12.78
CA GLY A 236 5.85 26.31 -13.43
C GLY A 236 6.51 27.51 -12.74
N GLY A 237 7.14 27.32 -11.58
CA GLY A 237 7.86 28.38 -10.86
C GLY A 237 7.01 29.17 -9.85
N ASP A 238 5.79 28.75 -9.51
CA ASP A 238 4.98 29.38 -8.48
C ASP A 238 5.67 29.29 -7.12
N PRO A 239 5.95 30.42 -6.46
CA PRO A 239 6.78 30.43 -5.24
C PRO A 239 6.14 29.69 -4.06
N VAL A 240 4.80 29.76 -3.91
CA VAL A 240 4.09 29.06 -2.84
C VAL A 240 4.06 27.55 -3.11
N ALA A 241 3.84 27.14 -4.35
CA ALA A 241 3.91 25.74 -4.74
C ALA A 241 5.30 25.14 -4.52
N ILE A 242 6.37 25.88 -4.86
CA ILE A 242 7.76 25.47 -4.62
C ILE A 242 8.04 25.29 -3.11
N GLU A 243 7.59 26.23 -2.28
CA GLU A 243 7.71 26.14 -0.83
C GLU A 243 7.02 24.88 -0.30
N LEU A 244 5.78 24.61 -0.72
CA LEU A 244 5.01 23.44 -0.31
C LEU A 244 5.70 22.14 -0.71
N MET A 245 6.19 22.04 -1.95
CA MET A 245 6.87 20.84 -2.42
C MET A 245 8.20 20.61 -1.70
N ARG A 246 8.96 21.65 -1.40
CA ARG A 246 10.20 21.56 -0.60
C ARG A 246 9.92 21.12 0.82
N THR A 247 8.90 21.69 1.45
CA THR A 247 8.52 21.31 2.82
C THR A 247 8.03 19.85 2.86
N ALA A 248 7.20 19.44 1.91
CA ALA A 248 6.77 18.05 1.78
C ALA A 248 7.95 17.09 1.60
N ALA A 249 8.90 17.44 0.74
CA ALA A 249 10.11 16.64 0.53
C ALA A 249 10.95 16.54 1.81
N ALA A 250 11.12 17.62 2.57
CA ALA A 250 11.84 17.58 3.84
C ALA A 250 11.21 16.63 4.87
N HIS A 251 9.88 16.53 4.90
CA HIS A 251 9.20 15.54 5.74
C HIS A 251 9.53 14.11 5.28
N ILE A 252 9.49 13.84 3.98
CA ILE A 252 9.88 12.53 3.43
C ILE A 252 11.36 12.21 3.70
N ASP A 253 12.24 13.19 3.59
CA ASP A 253 13.66 13.06 3.94
C ASP A 253 13.86 12.70 5.43
N SER A 254 13.05 13.27 6.32
CA SER A 254 13.05 12.91 7.74
C SER A 254 12.65 11.44 7.97
N LEU A 255 11.64 10.95 7.27
CA LEU A 255 11.26 9.54 7.31
C LEU A 255 12.39 8.63 6.80
N ALA A 256 13.01 9.01 5.68
CA ALA A 256 14.16 8.30 5.10
C ALA A 256 15.34 8.25 6.09
N ALA A 257 15.70 9.37 6.68
CA ALA A 257 16.77 9.46 7.67
C ALA A 257 16.52 8.53 8.87
N ARG A 258 15.27 8.44 9.32
CA ARG A 258 14.92 7.54 10.43
C ARG A 258 15.02 6.06 10.03
N LEU A 259 14.61 5.68 8.83
CA LEU A 259 14.79 4.30 8.33
C LEU A 259 16.28 3.92 8.24
N MET A 260 17.11 4.83 7.70
CA MET A 260 18.57 4.62 7.63
C MET A 260 19.19 4.47 9.02
N ALA A 261 18.79 5.32 9.98
CA ALA A 261 19.24 5.23 11.37
C ALA A 261 18.84 3.93 12.07
N LEU A 262 17.77 3.27 11.63
CA LEU A 262 17.38 1.93 12.08
C LEU A 262 18.19 0.81 11.43
N GLY A 263 18.99 1.13 10.42
CA GLY A 263 19.86 0.17 9.72
C GLY A 263 19.25 -0.37 8.43
N ALA A 264 18.27 0.31 7.83
CA ALA A 264 17.76 -0.08 6.52
C ALA A 264 18.90 0.02 5.47
N PRO A 265 19.24 -1.09 4.78
CA PRO A 265 20.37 -1.12 3.86
C PRO A 265 20.09 -0.36 2.56
N GLN A 266 18.83 -0.19 2.21
CA GLN A 266 18.33 0.49 1.03
C GLN A 266 16.88 0.92 1.24
N LEU A 267 16.43 1.91 0.49
CA LEU A 267 15.08 2.45 0.56
C LEU A 267 14.39 2.35 -0.80
N ALA A 268 13.08 2.20 -0.79
CA ALA A 268 12.24 2.40 -1.97
C ALA A 268 11.22 3.51 -1.69
N LEU A 269 10.99 4.37 -2.67
CA LEU A 269 9.94 5.39 -2.63
C LEU A 269 8.82 4.97 -3.58
N VAL A 270 7.63 4.76 -3.03
CA VAL A 270 6.46 4.28 -3.78
C VAL A 270 5.22 5.12 -3.45
N GLY A 271 4.14 4.88 -4.19
CA GLY A 271 2.87 5.60 -4.02
C GLY A 271 2.60 6.59 -5.16
N GLY A 272 1.35 7.00 -5.27
CA GLY A 272 0.89 7.81 -6.41
C GLY A 272 1.50 9.20 -6.50
N PHE A 273 2.04 9.72 -5.39
CA PHE A 273 2.67 11.04 -5.34
C PHE A 273 4.21 10.98 -5.30
N ALA A 274 4.79 9.80 -5.20
CA ALA A 274 6.24 9.57 -5.10
C ALA A 274 7.04 10.20 -6.25
N GLY A 275 6.54 10.07 -7.49
CA GLY A 275 7.19 10.62 -8.68
C GLY A 275 7.26 12.15 -8.66
N ALA A 276 6.22 12.83 -8.16
CA ALA A 276 6.18 14.28 -8.05
C ALA A 276 7.12 14.82 -6.97
N LEU A 277 7.33 14.04 -5.88
CA LEU A 277 8.22 14.42 -4.78
C LEU A 277 9.69 14.16 -5.07
N ARG A 278 10.00 13.11 -5.83
CA ARG A 278 11.39 12.67 -6.06
C ARG A 278 12.37 13.78 -6.47
N PRO A 279 12.04 14.73 -7.36
CA PRO A 279 12.96 15.82 -7.75
C PRO A 279 13.30 16.82 -6.63
N TRP A 280 12.49 16.81 -5.56
CA TRP A 280 12.61 17.75 -4.44
C TRP A 280 13.37 17.16 -3.24
N LEU A 281 13.61 15.84 -3.24
CA LEU A 281 14.29 15.14 -2.14
C LEU A 281 15.78 15.51 -2.08
N ALA A 282 16.32 15.48 -0.86
CA ALA A 282 17.74 15.67 -0.63
C ALA A 282 18.59 14.58 -1.30
N GLN A 283 19.82 14.92 -1.71
CA GLN A 283 20.75 13.99 -2.33
C GLN A 283 21.05 12.79 -1.42
N GLN A 284 21.12 13.00 -0.11
CA GLN A 284 21.31 11.92 0.86
C GLN A 284 20.20 10.86 0.78
N THR A 285 18.93 11.28 0.65
CA THR A 285 17.82 10.37 0.48
C THR A 285 17.84 9.70 -0.89
N THR A 286 17.97 10.49 -1.97
CA THR A 286 17.91 9.95 -3.34
C THR A 286 19.02 8.95 -3.64
N SER A 287 20.21 9.09 -3.01
CA SER A 287 21.31 8.14 -3.16
C SER A 287 21.02 6.76 -2.53
N GLN A 288 20.09 6.66 -1.61
CA GLN A 288 19.66 5.43 -0.97
C GLN A 288 18.45 4.79 -1.65
N LEU A 289 17.82 5.50 -2.59
CA LEU A 289 16.63 4.98 -3.27
C LEU A 289 17.01 3.98 -4.35
N VAL A 290 16.47 2.77 -4.20
CA VAL A 290 16.50 1.73 -5.25
C VAL A 290 15.18 1.68 -5.99
N GLN A 291 15.21 1.12 -7.20
CA GLN A 291 14.00 0.79 -7.92
C GLN A 291 13.31 -0.39 -7.21
N PRO A 292 12.01 -0.30 -6.87
CA PRO A 292 11.28 -1.42 -6.30
C PRO A 292 11.35 -2.66 -7.19
N ALA A 293 11.64 -3.82 -6.61
CA ALA A 293 11.67 -5.10 -7.34
C ALA A 293 10.25 -5.54 -7.76
N GLY A 294 9.25 -5.19 -6.95
CA GLY A 294 7.83 -5.46 -7.21
C GLY A 294 6.92 -4.53 -6.41
N ASP A 295 5.62 -4.68 -6.64
CA ASP A 295 4.58 -3.90 -5.97
C ASP A 295 4.06 -4.57 -4.67
N ALA A 296 3.12 -3.92 -3.98
CA ALA A 296 2.51 -4.46 -2.76
C ALA A 296 1.77 -5.79 -3.00
N VAL A 297 1.18 -5.99 -4.18
CA VAL A 297 0.56 -7.27 -4.54
C VAL A 297 1.59 -8.38 -4.61
N GLN A 298 2.79 -8.11 -5.15
CA GLN A 298 3.88 -9.07 -5.17
C GLN A 298 4.36 -9.42 -3.75
N GLY A 299 4.46 -8.44 -2.85
CA GLY A 299 4.78 -8.69 -1.44
C GLY A 299 3.69 -9.50 -0.72
N ALA A 300 2.42 -9.24 -1.02
CA ALA A 300 1.31 -10.05 -0.52
C ALA A 300 1.39 -11.49 -1.03
N LEU A 301 1.72 -11.72 -2.30
CA LEU A 301 1.94 -13.06 -2.84
C LEU A 301 3.07 -13.81 -2.13
N THR A 302 4.14 -13.12 -1.74
CA THR A 302 5.26 -13.70 -0.96
C THR A 302 4.76 -14.24 0.38
N LEU A 303 3.96 -13.47 1.11
CA LEU A 303 3.36 -13.92 2.39
C LEU A 303 2.35 -15.06 2.19
N ALA A 304 1.51 -14.98 1.18
CA ALA A 304 0.55 -16.04 0.87
C ALA A 304 1.24 -17.37 0.53
N ARG A 305 2.37 -17.34 -0.21
CA ARG A 305 3.18 -18.54 -0.50
C ARG A 305 3.82 -19.13 0.74
N ALA A 306 4.40 -18.28 1.61
CA ALA A 306 4.97 -18.74 2.88
C ALA A 306 3.90 -19.43 3.75
N THR A 307 2.69 -18.87 3.79
CA THR A 307 1.55 -19.48 4.49
C THR A 307 1.15 -20.82 3.88
N ALA A 308 1.09 -20.91 2.55
CA ALA A 308 0.75 -22.17 1.85
C ALA A 308 1.80 -23.25 2.11
N GLN A 309 3.09 -22.89 2.15
CA GLN A 309 4.18 -23.80 2.49
C GLN A 309 4.03 -24.35 3.91
N SER A 310 3.79 -23.48 4.89
CA SER A 310 3.58 -23.89 6.30
C SER A 310 2.39 -24.84 6.46
N LEU A 311 1.33 -24.69 5.66
CA LEU A 311 0.19 -25.61 5.67
C LEU A 311 0.53 -27.00 5.12
N GLN A 312 1.51 -27.11 4.24
CA GLN A 312 2.00 -28.39 3.70
C GLN A 312 2.91 -29.10 4.67
N ASP A 313 3.74 -28.37 5.42
CA ASP A 313 4.71 -28.93 6.36
C ASP A 313 4.02 -29.53 7.61
N VAL A 314 2.75 -29.17 7.88
CA VAL A 314 1.94 -29.65 9.01
C VAL A 314 0.98 -30.77 8.63
N ALA A 315 0.71 -30.97 7.33
CA ALA A 315 -0.23 -31.98 6.80
C ALA A 315 0.45 -33.30 6.44
#